data_0147036840c20e09abc68673382183f6
#
_entry.id   0147036840c20e09abc68673382183f6
#
_cell.length_a   1.000
_cell.length_b   1.000
_cell.length_c   1.000
_cell.angle_alpha   90.00
_cell.angle_beta   90.00
_cell.angle_gamma   90.00
#
_symmetry.space_group_name_H-M   'P 1'
#
loop_
_entity.id
_entity.type
_entity.pdbx_description
1 polymer ?
#
loop_
_entity_poly.entity_id
_entity_poly.type
_entity_poly.pdbx_seq_one_letter_code
_entity_poly.pdbx_strand_id
1 'polypeptide(L)'
;MPSEEALPKICPSCRGKDVTDFNKCRFCGTRYDAVIEVKKSKGSNIFVRNLGLIVLVGALVGTGSLLNQMTRGQQAEDMKPLAATIKAANRPRILEFYADWCGPCRAYGPVVEAARAKYSSKVDFQRLNVDDPTSRELATMCNVSAIPRTCIFDKDGNSVVDFTGGVSADQLDEHLRKVISN
;
A
#
# COMPACT_ATOMS: atom_id res chain seq x y z
N MET A 1 -19.74 39.73 0.23
CA MET A 1 -18.93 38.99 1.20
C MET A 1 -18.51 37.71 0.49
N PRO A 2 -17.23 37.46 0.19
CA PRO A 2 -16.83 36.22 -0.46
C PRO A 2 -16.95 35.08 0.54
N SER A 3 -17.59 33.99 0.12
CA SER A 3 -17.78 32.74 0.84
C SER A 3 -16.41 32.12 1.12
N GLU A 4 -16.14 31.86 2.37
CA GLU A 4 -14.97 31.16 2.90
C GLU A 4 -14.90 29.76 2.25
N GLU A 5 -13.96 29.58 1.32
CA GLU A 5 -13.72 28.29 0.68
C GLU A 5 -13.19 27.32 1.75
N ALA A 6 -14.03 26.37 2.12
CA ALA A 6 -13.68 25.31 3.06
C ALA A 6 -12.54 24.46 2.47
N LEU A 7 -11.38 24.51 3.11
CA LEU A 7 -10.21 23.70 2.75
C LEU A 7 -10.57 22.21 2.79
N PRO A 8 -10.16 21.41 1.81
CA PRO A 8 -10.46 19.98 1.75
C PRO A 8 -9.86 19.27 2.98
N LYS A 9 -10.73 18.59 3.73
CA LYS A 9 -10.32 17.77 4.88
C LYS A 9 -9.68 16.47 4.39
N ILE A 10 -8.50 16.17 4.89
CA ILE A 10 -7.80 14.90 4.61
C ILE A 10 -8.18 13.89 5.69
N CYS A 11 -8.70 12.73 5.30
CA CYS A 11 -9.07 11.68 6.23
C CYS A 11 -7.82 11.08 6.90
N PRO A 12 -7.76 11.01 8.24
CA PRO A 12 -6.61 10.46 8.95
C PRO A 12 -6.43 8.94 8.77
N SER A 13 -7.51 8.22 8.44
CA SER A 13 -7.49 6.77 8.27
C SER A 13 -7.11 6.33 6.85
N CYS A 14 -7.68 6.95 5.81
CA CYS A 14 -7.44 6.53 4.41
C CYS A 14 -6.72 7.58 3.56
N ARG A 15 -6.41 8.77 4.12
CA ARG A 15 -5.79 9.92 3.45
C ARG A 15 -6.54 10.43 2.21
N GLY A 16 -7.77 9.98 1.98
CA GLY A 16 -8.63 10.50 0.91
C GLY A 16 -8.96 11.98 1.15
N LYS A 17 -8.93 12.79 0.07
CA LYS A 17 -9.39 14.18 0.12
C LYS A 17 -10.91 14.19 0.03
N ASP A 18 -11.60 14.50 1.12
CA ASP A 18 -13.04 14.65 1.16
C ASP A 18 -13.39 16.13 1.12
N VAL A 19 -14.28 16.50 0.20
CA VAL A 19 -14.69 17.89 -0.04
C VAL A 19 -16.09 18.17 0.55
N THR A 20 -16.67 17.20 1.27
CA THR A 20 -18.06 17.31 1.77
C THR A 20 -18.13 17.65 3.25
N ASP A 21 -19.13 18.46 3.62
CA ASP A 21 -19.46 18.93 4.98
C ASP A 21 -19.98 17.83 5.94
N PHE A 22 -19.78 16.56 5.61
CA PHE A 22 -20.23 15.46 6.44
C PHE A 22 -19.16 15.07 7.47
N ASN A 23 -19.61 14.83 8.71
CA ASN A 23 -18.75 14.36 9.82
C ASN A 23 -18.18 12.95 9.62
N LYS A 24 -18.28 12.37 8.42
CA LYS A 24 -17.79 11.04 8.06
C LYS A 24 -17.03 11.08 6.74
N CYS A 25 -15.92 10.38 6.67
CA CYS A 25 -15.22 10.16 5.41
C CYS A 25 -16.07 9.34 4.44
N ARG A 26 -16.26 9.85 3.23
CA ARG A 26 -17.05 9.22 2.18
C ARG A 26 -16.43 7.89 1.69
N PHE A 27 -15.12 7.72 1.83
CA PHE A 27 -14.40 6.56 1.32
C PHE A 27 -14.28 5.40 2.32
N CYS A 28 -14.06 5.69 3.62
CA CYS A 28 -13.86 4.65 4.64
C CYS A 28 -14.84 4.72 5.81
N GLY A 29 -15.78 5.66 5.83
CA GLY A 29 -16.79 5.79 6.86
C GLY A 29 -16.30 6.32 8.22
N THR A 30 -15.01 6.62 8.38
CA THR A 30 -14.44 7.12 9.64
C THR A 30 -15.03 8.48 10.00
N ARG A 31 -15.49 8.63 11.25
CA ARG A 31 -16.00 9.91 11.77
C ARG A 31 -14.87 10.85 12.13
N TYR A 32 -14.96 12.12 11.74
CA TYR A 32 -13.95 13.16 12.03
C TYR A 32 -14.00 13.67 13.46
N ASP A 33 -15.15 13.59 14.12
CA ASP A 33 -15.39 14.00 15.51
C ASP A 33 -14.79 13.04 16.54
N ALA A 34 -14.46 11.81 16.15
CA ALA A 34 -13.85 10.82 17.05
C ALA A 34 -12.34 11.02 17.29
N VAL A 35 -11.69 12.00 16.65
CA VAL A 35 -10.23 12.12 16.63
C VAL A 35 -9.70 13.30 17.48
N ILE A 36 -10.56 14.12 18.09
CA ILE A 36 -10.09 15.29 18.87
C ILE A 36 -10.48 15.16 20.34
N GLU A 37 -9.88 14.20 21.05
CA GLU A 37 -9.63 14.34 22.48
C GLU A 37 -8.18 13.95 22.81
N VAL A 38 -7.22 14.80 22.44
CA VAL A 38 -5.93 14.82 23.11
C VAL A 38 -6.16 15.46 24.48
N LYS A 39 -6.42 14.61 25.47
CA LYS A 39 -6.54 15.00 26.88
C LYS A 39 -5.22 15.61 27.35
N LYS A 40 -5.16 16.96 27.42
CA LYS A 40 -4.05 17.70 27.96
C LYS A 40 -3.95 17.37 29.46
N SER A 41 -3.08 16.45 29.83
CA SER A 41 -2.83 16.13 31.24
C SER A 41 -2.13 17.31 31.89
N LYS A 42 -2.80 17.86 32.88
CA LYS A 42 -2.34 18.95 33.75
C LYS A 42 -1.18 18.41 34.60
N GLY A 43 0.01 18.96 34.38
CA GLY A 43 1.19 18.60 35.14
C GLY A 43 0.96 18.82 36.66
N SER A 44 1.05 17.76 37.43
CA SER A 44 1.18 17.83 38.89
C SER A 44 2.64 17.57 39.23
N ASN A 45 3.26 18.60 39.83
CA ASN A 45 4.62 18.55 40.36
C ASN A 45 4.67 17.59 41.54
N ILE A 46 5.18 16.38 41.31
CA ILE A 46 5.65 15.49 42.37
C ILE A 46 7.12 15.24 42.12
N PHE A 47 7.89 16.31 42.29
CA PHE A 47 9.32 16.19 42.49
C PHE A 47 9.57 15.90 43.96
N VAL A 48 10.44 14.94 44.23
CA VAL A 48 11.08 14.64 45.51
C VAL A 48 10.25 13.79 46.46
N ARG A 49 10.20 12.45 46.19
CA ARG A 49 10.15 11.47 47.33
C ARG A 49 10.49 10.01 46.98
N ASN A 50 11.25 9.67 45.94
CA ASN A 50 11.80 8.28 45.85
C ASN A 50 12.92 8.19 44.84
N LEU A 51 14.14 8.58 45.19
CA LEU A 51 15.35 8.41 44.37
C LEU A 51 15.61 6.92 44.06
N GLY A 52 15.25 6.01 44.93
CA GLY A 52 15.37 4.56 44.72
C GLY A 52 14.41 3.99 43.69
N LEU A 53 13.19 4.57 43.58
CA LEU A 53 12.19 4.11 42.60
C LEU A 53 12.56 4.56 41.16
N ILE A 54 13.21 5.68 41.05
CA ILE A 54 13.64 6.24 39.74
C ILE A 54 14.72 5.35 39.12
N VAL A 55 15.64 4.79 39.89
CA VAL A 55 16.69 3.91 39.40
C VAL A 55 16.11 2.56 38.92
N LEU A 56 15.13 2.01 39.64
CA LEU A 56 14.45 0.77 39.27
C LEU A 56 13.59 0.93 38.01
N VAL A 57 12.85 2.02 37.91
CA VAL A 57 12.03 2.32 36.73
C VAL A 57 12.92 2.66 35.52
N GLY A 58 14.04 3.35 35.71
CA GLY A 58 15.03 3.63 34.67
C GLY A 58 15.66 2.36 34.09
N ALA A 59 15.96 1.37 34.94
CA ALA A 59 16.47 0.07 34.50
C ALA A 59 15.43 -0.72 33.70
N LEU A 60 14.16 -0.71 34.14
CA LEU A 60 13.06 -1.38 33.42
C LEU A 60 12.72 -0.70 32.10
N VAL A 61 12.75 0.63 32.05
CA VAL A 61 12.53 1.39 30.81
C VAL A 61 13.70 1.24 29.84
N GLY A 62 14.95 1.19 30.35
CA GLY A 62 16.14 0.97 29.53
C GLY A 62 16.16 -0.39 28.87
N THR A 63 15.80 -1.46 29.58
CA THR A 63 15.68 -2.82 29.02
C THR A 63 14.52 -2.94 28.02
N GLY A 64 13.38 -2.29 28.29
CA GLY A 64 12.25 -2.24 27.36
C GLY A 64 12.57 -1.49 26.07
N SER A 65 13.40 -0.42 26.15
CA SER A 65 13.83 0.35 24.98
C SER A 65 14.80 -0.44 24.10
N LEU A 66 15.73 -1.19 24.70
CA LEU A 66 16.67 -2.06 23.96
C LEU A 66 15.93 -3.23 23.27
N LEU A 67 14.98 -3.86 23.97
CA LEU A 67 14.15 -4.92 23.36
C LEU A 67 13.29 -4.38 22.21
N ASN A 68 12.73 -3.18 22.35
CA ASN A 68 11.94 -2.55 21.31
C ASN A 68 12.79 -2.10 20.09
N GLN A 69 14.07 -1.78 20.31
CA GLN A 69 15.00 -1.50 19.20
C GLN A 69 15.42 -2.78 18.47
N MET A 70 15.62 -3.88 19.18
CA MET A 70 15.92 -5.18 18.59
C MET A 70 14.75 -5.73 17.76
N THR A 71 13.51 -5.62 18.25
CA THR A 71 12.33 -6.04 17.48
C THR A 71 12.04 -5.13 16.28
N ARG A 72 12.32 -3.83 16.37
CA ARG A 72 12.21 -2.92 15.23
C ARG A 72 13.26 -3.19 14.16
N GLY A 73 14.47 -3.58 14.54
CA GLY A 73 15.53 -3.98 13.60
C GLY A 73 15.15 -5.22 12.80
N GLN A 74 14.61 -6.24 13.46
CA GLN A 74 14.18 -7.48 12.80
C GLN A 74 12.98 -7.28 11.87
N GLN A 75 12.01 -6.45 12.24
CA GLN A 75 10.87 -6.14 11.36
C GLN A 75 11.27 -5.32 10.13
N ALA A 76 12.37 -4.55 10.18
CA ALA A 76 12.88 -3.81 9.03
C ALA A 76 13.70 -4.71 8.07
N GLU A 77 14.26 -5.80 8.56
CA GLU A 77 14.98 -6.78 7.71
C GLU A 77 14.02 -7.77 7.04
N ASP A 78 12.90 -8.10 7.68
CA ASP A 78 11.84 -8.93 7.08
C ASP A 78 11.02 -8.18 6.02
N MET A 79 11.02 -6.85 6.05
CA MET A 79 10.55 -5.99 4.97
C MET A 79 11.68 -5.69 3.98
N LYS A 80 12.27 -6.73 3.41
CA LYS A 80 12.99 -6.57 2.15
C LYS A 80 11.93 -6.15 1.13
N PRO A 81 11.95 -4.90 0.63
CA PRO A 81 10.81 -4.41 -0.12
C PRO A 81 10.58 -5.36 -1.28
N LEU A 82 9.32 -5.78 -1.45
CA LEU A 82 8.86 -6.64 -2.55
C LEU A 82 9.26 -6.05 -3.93
N ALA A 83 9.50 -4.72 -3.97
CA ALA A 83 10.18 -4.02 -5.06
C ALA A 83 11.59 -4.57 -5.35
N ALA A 84 12.35 -5.02 -4.34
CA ALA A 84 13.65 -5.68 -4.56
C ALA A 84 13.47 -7.08 -5.20
N THR A 85 12.36 -7.75 -4.91
CA THR A 85 12.01 -9.03 -5.54
C THR A 85 11.64 -8.84 -7.02
N ILE A 86 11.05 -7.72 -7.39
CA ILE A 86 10.76 -7.37 -8.78
C ILE A 86 12.08 -7.15 -9.54
N LYS A 87 13.02 -6.41 -8.97
CA LYS A 87 14.36 -6.16 -9.55
C LYS A 87 15.24 -7.40 -9.63
N ALA A 88 15.09 -8.34 -8.70
CA ALA A 88 15.92 -9.55 -8.66
C ALA A 88 15.52 -10.61 -9.71
N ALA A 89 14.38 -10.46 -10.38
CA ALA A 89 13.85 -11.51 -11.25
C ALA A 89 14.60 -11.65 -12.59
N ASN A 90 15.34 -10.61 -13.03
CA ASN A 90 16.02 -10.55 -14.33
C ASN A 90 15.14 -10.98 -15.52
N ARG A 91 13.84 -10.78 -15.38
CA ARG A 91 12.78 -11.11 -16.35
C ARG A 91 11.67 -10.06 -16.26
N PRO A 92 11.05 -9.69 -17.39
CA PRO A 92 9.85 -8.87 -17.38
C PRO A 92 8.76 -9.48 -16.50
N ARG A 93 7.97 -8.63 -15.85
CA ARG A 93 6.89 -9.07 -14.97
C ARG A 93 5.61 -8.28 -15.23
N ILE A 94 4.49 -8.96 -15.16
CA ILE A 94 3.17 -8.37 -15.19
C ILE A 94 2.46 -8.64 -13.86
N LEU A 95 1.93 -7.58 -13.25
CA LEU A 95 1.08 -7.62 -12.07
C LEU A 95 -0.32 -7.19 -12.48
N GLU A 96 -1.31 -8.07 -12.29
CA GLU A 96 -2.72 -7.74 -12.47
C GLU A 96 -3.43 -7.76 -11.13
N PHE A 97 -3.98 -6.61 -10.74
CA PHE A 97 -4.75 -6.44 -9.52
C PHE A 97 -6.23 -6.61 -9.79
N TYR A 98 -6.87 -7.49 -9.02
CA TYR A 98 -8.27 -7.84 -9.19
C TYR A 98 -8.96 -8.07 -7.84
N ALA A 99 -10.28 -8.29 -7.87
CA ALA A 99 -11.04 -8.85 -6.77
C ALA A 99 -12.13 -9.78 -7.32
N ASP A 100 -12.58 -10.75 -6.51
CA ASP A 100 -13.58 -11.74 -6.92
C ASP A 100 -14.95 -11.11 -7.19
N TRP A 101 -15.28 -10.04 -6.46
CA TRP A 101 -16.52 -9.26 -6.65
C TRP A 101 -16.48 -8.31 -7.87
N CYS A 102 -15.32 -8.11 -8.48
CA CYS A 102 -15.12 -7.16 -9.58
C CYS A 102 -15.59 -7.75 -10.92
N GLY A 103 -16.72 -7.26 -11.45
CA GLY A 103 -17.27 -7.70 -12.73
C GLY A 103 -16.30 -7.52 -13.91
N PRO A 104 -15.74 -6.30 -14.13
CA PRO A 104 -14.76 -6.05 -15.19
C PRO A 104 -13.51 -6.93 -15.07
N CYS A 105 -13.06 -7.25 -13.85
CA CYS A 105 -11.91 -8.13 -13.63
C CYS A 105 -12.19 -9.57 -14.11
N ARG A 106 -13.42 -10.07 -13.88
CA ARG A 106 -13.82 -11.39 -14.38
C ARG A 106 -13.84 -11.46 -15.91
N ALA A 107 -14.24 -10.37 -16.57
CA ALA A 107 -14.22 -10.29 -18.03
C ALA A 107 -12.78 -10.21 -18.59
N TYR A 108 -11.88 -9.55 -17.87
CA TYR A 108 -10.48 -9.41 -18.29
C TYR A 108 -9.61 -10.63 -17.97
N GLY A 109 -9.94 -11.40 -16.94
CA GLY A 109 -9.19 -12.57 -16.49
C GLY A 109 -8.80 -13.55 -17.61
N PRO A 110 -9.72 -13.96 -18.51
CA PRO A 110 -9.40 -14.83 -19.64
C PRO A 110 -8.33 -14.26 -20.58
N VAL A 111 -8.28 -12.95 -20.79
CA VAL A 111 -7.26 -12.27 -21.60
C VAL A 111 -5.88 -12.42 -20.97
N VAL A 112 -5.80 -12.19 -19.64
CA VAL A 112 -4.54 -12.33 -18.90
C VAL A 112 -4.07 -13.78 -18.89
N GLU A 113 -4.97 -14.75 -18.69
CA GLU A 113 -4.61 -16.17 -18.71
C GLU A 113 -4.15 -16.65 -20.09
N ALA A 114 -4.77 -16.17 -21.17
CA ALA A 114 -4.31 -16.46 -22.53
C ALA A 114 -2.91 -15.90 -22.79
N ALA A 115 -2.64 -14.68 -22.34
CA ALA A 115 -1.31 -14.07 -22.42
C ALA A 115 -0.29 -14.85 -21.56
N ARG A 116 -0.67 -15.27 -20.35
CA ARG A 116 0.17 -16.14 -19.51
C ARG A 116 0.54 -17.44 -20.22
N ALA A 117 -0.42 -18.15 -20.80
CA ALA A 117 -0.19 -19.38 -21.52
C ALA A 117 0.83 -19.18 -22.68
N LYS A 118 0.80 -18.03 -23.34
CA LYS A 118 1.69 -17.70 -24.46
C LYS A 118 3.09 -17.25 -24.04
N TYR A 119 3.21 -16.51 -22.93
CA TYR A 119 4.44 -15.78 -22.57
C TYR A 119 5.10 -16.22 -21.25
N SER A 120 4.58 -17.23 -20.52
CA SER A 120 5.09 -17.64 -19.21
C SER A 120 6.56 -18.07 -19.19
N SER A 121 7.11 -18.50 -20.34
CA SER A 121 8.54 -18.80 -20.47
C SER A 121 9.44 -17.55 -20.47
N LYS A 122 8.89 -16.37 -20.77
CA LYS A 122 9.61 -15.10 -20.95
C LYS A 122 9.20 -14.03 -19.95
N VAL A 123 8.00 -14.08 -19.42
CA VAL A 123 7.41 -13.08 -18.54
C VAL A 123 6.82 -13.74 -17.29
N ASP A 124 7.05 -13.16 -16.15
CA ASP A 124 6.40 -13.57 -14.90
C ASP A 124 5.02 -12.94 -14.77
N PHE A 125 3.99 -13.77 -14.58
CA PHE A 125 2.62 -13.34 -14.40
C PHE A 125 2.18 -13.51 -12.96
N GLN A 126 1.75 -12.43 -12.32
CA GLN A 126 1.12 -12.46 -11.01
C GLN A 126 -0.25 -11.81 -11.04
N ARG A 127 -1.27 -12.54 -10.56
CA ARG A 127 -2.59 -11.99 -10.28
C ARG A 127 -2.73 -11.81 -8.79
N LEU A 128 -3.06 -10.61 -8.37
CA LEU A 128 -3.02 -10.14 -6.99
C LEU A 128 -4.43 -9.69 -6.58
N ASN A 129 -5.04 -10.42 -5.64
CA ASN A 129 -6.33 -10.00 -5.10
C ASN A 129 -6.11 -8.82 -4.15
N VAL A 130 -6.79 -7.69 -4.38
CA VAL A 130 -6.66 -6.48 -3.55
C VAL A 130 -7.24 -6.64 -2.15
N ASP A 131 -8.10 -7.64 -1.94
CA ASP A 131 -8.65 -7.99 -0.63
C ASP A 131 -7.64 -8.79 0.21
N ASP A 132 -6.59 -9.35 -0.41
CA ASP A 132 -5.52 -10.04 0.30
C ASP A 132 -4.54 -9.01 0.89
N PRO A 133 -4.32 -9.01 2.22
CA PRO A 133 -3.35 -8.12 2.87
C PRO A 133 -1.93 -8.20 2.30
N THR A 134 -1.52 -9.36 1.77
CA THR A 134 -0.19 -9.56 1.17
C THR A 134 0.00 -8.79 -0.13
N SER A 135 -1.08 -8.44 -0.82
CA SER A 135 -1.06 -7.65 -2.06
C SER A 135 -0.90 -6.14 -1.83
N ARG A 136 -1.06 -5.67 -0.59
CA ARG A 136 -1.17 -4.22 -0.25
C ARG A 136 0.08 -3.43 -0.64
N GLU A 137 1.26 -3.97 -0.40
CA GLU A 137 2.52 -3.28 -0.71
C GLU A 137 2.67 -3.08 -2.22
N LEU A 138 2.45 -4.13 -3.01
CA LEU A 138 2.46 -4.06 -4.48
C LEU A 138 1.36 -3.15 -5.02
N ALA A 139 0.17 -3.19 -4.43
CA ALA A 139 -0.93 -2.31 -4.82
C ALA A 139 -0.58 -0.84 -4.58
N THR A 140 0.10 -0.52 -3.47
CA THR A 140 0.59 0.82 -3.18
C THR A 140 1.65 1.26 -4.19
N MET A 141 2.61 0.40 -4.50
CA MET A 141 3.68 0.65 -5.46
C MET A 141 3.13 0.90 -6.88
N CYS A 142 2.10 0.15 -7.26
CA CYS A 142 1.43 0.28 -8.57
C CYS A 142 0.33 1.36 -8.59
N ASN A 143 0.18 2.18 -7.52
CA ASN A 143 -0.84 3.21 -7.39
C ASN A 143 -2.25 2.69 -7.73
N VAL A 144 -2.63 1.53 -7.18
CA VAL A 144 -3.92 0.90 -7.44
C VAL A 144 -5.04 1.69 -6.78
N SER A 145 -5.76 2.47 -7.56
CA SER A 145 -6.95 3.24 -7.14
C SER A 145 -8.27 2.67 -7.67
N ALA A 146 -8.20 1.84 -8.70
CA ALA A 146 -9.33 1.12 -9.28
C ALA A 146 -8.85 -0.18 -9.93
N ILE A 147 -9.74 -1.16 -10.08
CA ILE A 147 -9.46 -2.49 -10.63
C ILE A 147 -10.39 -2.82 -11.81
N PRO A 148 -9.94 -3.65 -12.79
CA PRO A 148 -8.63 -4.26 -12.87
C PRO A 148 -7.53 -3.21 -13.13
N ARG A 149 -6.37 -3.39 -12.51
CA ARG A 149 -5.17 -2.58 -12.74
C ARG A 149 -4.05 -3.50 -13.19
N THR A 150 -3.36 -3.14 -14.25
CA THR A 150 -2.22 -3.90 -14.77
C THR A 150 -0.98 -3.02 -14.77
N CYS A 151 0.12 -3.56 -14.22
CA CYS A 151 1.44 -2.92 -14.22
C CYS A 151 2.44 -3.90 -14.84
N ILE A 152 3.20 -3.43 -15.83
CA ILE A 152 4.21 -4.23 -16.54
C ILE A 152 5.59 -3.64 -16.26
N PHE A 153 6.50 -4.47 -15.82
CA PHE A 153 7.87 -4.12 -15.48
C PHE A 153 8.82 -4.81 -16.46
N ASP A 154 9.90 -4.10 -16.81
CA ASP A 154 10.99 -4.67 -17.59
C ASP A 154 11.86 -5.64 -16.72
N LYS A 155 12.88 -6.24 -17.33
CA LYS A 155 13.83 -7.13 -16.65
C LYS A 155 14.65 -6.42 -15.54
N ASP A 156 14.76 -5.10 -15.62
CA ASP A 156 15.49 -4.27 -14.67
C ASP A 156 14.59 -3.77 -13.52
N GLY A 157 13.27 -4.11 -13.58
CA GLY A 157 12.28 -3.75 -12.58
C GLY A 157 11.73 -2.34 -12.70
N ASN A 158 11.90 -1.68 -13.84
CA ASN A 158 11.29 -0.40 -14.10
C ASN A 158 9.85 -0.60 -14.61
N SER A 159 8.92 0.21 -14.12
CA SER A 159 7.56 0.22 -14.67
C SER A 159 7.56 0.86 -16.05
N VAL A 160 7.17 0.09 -17.06
CA VAL A 160 7.20 0.52 -18.47
C VAL A 160 5.82 0.76 -19.06
N VAL A 161 4.82 0.04 -18.54
CA VAL A 161 3.41 0.19 -18.95
C VAL A 161 2.51 -0.03 -17.74
N ASP A 162 1.52 0.83 -17.58
CA ASP A 162 0.47 0.63 -16.59
C ASP A 162 -0.86 1.18 -17.09
N PHE A 163 -1.95 0.49 -16.78
CA PHE A 163 -3.30 0.90 -17.15
C PHE A 163 -4.36 0.39 -16.17
N THR A 164 -5.48 1.10 -16.12
CA THR A 164 -6.67 0.73 -15.36
C THR A 164 -7.79 0.30 -16.33
N GLY A 165 -8.50 -0.75 -15.99
CA GLY A 165 -9.48 -1.39 -16.86
C GLY A 165 -8.89 -2.55 -17.66
N GLY A 166 -9.76 -3.33 -18.30
CA GLY A 166 -9.34 -4.40 -19.20
C GLY A 166 -8.95 -3.85 -20.57
N VAL A 167 -7.95 -4.48 -21.18
CA VAL A 167 -7.55 -4.23 -22.58
C VAL A 167 -7.84 -5.47 -23.43
N SER A 168 -7.85 -5.31 -24.76
CA SER A 168 -8.00 -6.47 -25.66
C SER A 168 -6.75 -7.38 -25.63
N ALA A 169 -6.91 -8.62 -26.08
CA ALA A 169 -5.80 -9.56 -26.19
C ALA A 169 -4.66 -9.01 -27.08
N ASP A 170 -5.00 -8.35 -28.18
CA ASP A 170 -4.02 -7.79 -29.10
C ASP A 170 -3.23 -6.61 -28.47
N GLN A 171 -3.90 -5.77 -27.70
CA GLN A 171 -3.25 -4.66 -26.98
C GLN A 171 -2.29 -5.20 -25.91
N LEU A 172 -2.73 -6.20 -25.13
CA LEU A 172 -1.86 -6.82 -24.14
C LEU A 172 -0.66 -7.51 -24.78
N ASP A 173 -0.89 -8.20 -25.89
CA ASP A 173 0.16 -8.88 -26.68
C ASP A 173 1.21 -7.88 -27.22
N GLU A 174 0.77 -6.72 -27.71
CA GLU A 174 1.65 -5.65 -28.16
C GLU A 174 2.53 -5.12 -27.03
N HIS A 175 1.95 -4.84 -25.84
CA HIS A 175 2.71 -4.39 -24.68
C HIS A 175 3.75 -5.42 -24.25
N LEU A 176 3.38 -6.69 -24.18
CA LEU A 176 4.29 -7.76 -23.77
C LEU A 176 5.44 -7.96 -24.76
N ARG A 177 5.16 -7.90 -26.07
CA ARG A 177 6.23 -8.00 -27.09
C ARG A 177 7.25 -6.88 -26.97
N LYS A 178 6.80 -5.64 -26.76
CA LYS A 178 7.69 -4.47 -26.57
C LYS A 178 8.61 -4.66 -25.36
N VAL A 179 8.08 -5.17 -24.26
CA VAL A 179 8.86 -5.35 -23.02
C VAL A 179 9.84 -6.52 -23.13
N ILE A 180 9.50 -7.57 -23.88
CA ILE A 180 10.37 -8.74 -24.10
C ILE A 180 11.52 -8.40 -25.04
N SER A 181 11.33 -7.44 -25.96
CA SER A 181 12.37 -7.06 -26.97
C SER A 181 13.42 -6.08 -26.45
N ASN A 182 13.18 -5.45 -25.31
CA ASN A 182 14.11 -4.53 -24.65
C ASN A 182 14.98 -5.26 -23.59
#